data_fed5f3fca4ca35b904dcf428c9048872
#
_entry.id   fed5f3fca4ca35b904dcf428c9048872
#
_cell.length_a   1.000
_cell.length_b   1.000
_cell.length_c   1.000
_cell.angle_alpha   90.00
_cell.angle_beta   90.00
_cell.angle_gamma   90.00
#
_symmetry.space_group_name_H-M   'P 1'
#
loop_
_entity.id
_entity.type
_entity.pdbx_description
1 polymer ?
#
loop_
_entity_poly.entity_id
_entity_poly.type
_entity_poly.pdbx_seq_one_letter_code
_entity_poly.pdbx_strand_id
1 'polypeptide(L)'
;NATDSDGVPAHSINAIVLGGSDQDIATTIQKKIVGGGCGTFGSESATLTNYRGRDRVINFDRPTIKNIIVVVNAVRVKSGTDVDIDFIKDQISAKEFKIGENALAGRLYCIANDGTFYIQSITVDGSDVSTVGIREKANIAKENITVNTL
;
A
#
# COMPACT_ATOMS: atom_id res chain seq x y z
N ASN A 1 3.01 20.27 25.11
CA ASN A 1 3.27 19.87 23.74
C ASN A 1 2.22 18.86 23.33
N ALA A 2 1.24 19.32 22.55
CA ALA A 2 0.20 18.44 22.04
C ALA A 2 0.75 17.58 20.89
N THR A 3 0.42 16.30 20.89
CA THR A 3 0.55 15.41 19.72
C THR A 3 -0.70 15.57 18.84
N ASP A 4 -0.58 15.33 17.55
CA ASP A 4 -1.73 15.24 16.65
C ASP A 4 -2.54 13.94 16.87
N SER A 5 -3.60 13.75 16.09
CA SER A 5 -4.45 12.54 16.15
C SER A 5 -3.68 11.24 15.86
N ASP A 6 -2.56 11.33 15.17
CA ASP A 6 -1.72 10.19 14.78
C ASP A 6 -0.52 9.98 15.72
N GLY A 7 -0.46 10.74 16.81
CA GLY A 7 0.59 10.65 17.82
C GLY A 7 1.90 11.35 17.45
N VAL A 8 1.93 12.14 16.36
CA VAL A 8 3.12 12.88 15.96
C VAL A 8 3.30 14.10 16.87
N PRO A 9 4.48 14.28 17.52
CA PRO A 9 4.73 15.42 18.39
C PRO A 9 4.68 16.75 17.61
N ALA A 10 4.26 17.82 18.31
CA ALA A 10 4.30 19.17 17.75
C ALA A 10 5.70 19.51 17.21
N HIS A 11 5.76 20.26 16.12
CA HIS A 11 6.99 20.62 15.41
C HIS A 11 7.82 19.41 14.91
N SER A 12 7.17 18.27 14.68
CA SER A 12 7.77 17.09 14.09
C SER A 12 7.04 16.69 12.79
N ILE A 13 7.76 16.02 11.92
CA ILE A 13 7.20 15.36 10.74
C ILE A 13 7.36 13.85 10.87
N ASN A 14 6.39 13.11 10.39
CA ASN A 14 6.46 11.66 10.22
C ASN A 14 6.50 11.34 8.72
N ALA A 15 7.58 10.71 8.26
CA ALA A 15 7.72 10.24 6.90
C ALA A 15 7.50 8.73 6.87
N ILE A 16 6.59 8.26 6.02
CA ILE A 16 6.30 6.84 5.84
C ILE A 16 6.89 6.40 4.50
N VAL A 17 7.88 5.51 4.52
CA VAL A 17 8.69 5.19 3.35
C VAL A 17 8.74 3.70 3.09
N LEU A 18 8.35 3.28 1.88
CA LEU A 18 8.45 1.90 1.42
C LEU A 18 9.76 1.69 0.65
N GLY A 19 10.53 0.66 1.05
CA GLY A 19 11.80 0.32 0.40
C GLY A 19 12.92 1.33 0.68
N GLY A 20 14.08 1.12 0.06
CA GLY A 20 15.29 1.90 0.26
C GLY A 20 16.04 1.56 1.56
N SER A 21 17.34 1.91 1.65
CA SER A 21 18.11 1.78 2.87
C SER A 21 17.78 2.90 3.86
N ASP A 22 17.89 2.63 5.15
CA ASP A 22 17.59 3.62 6.19
C ASP A 22 18.49 4.85 6.08
N GLN A 23 19.75 4.65 5.67
CA GLN A 23 20.71 5.73 5.47
C GLN A 23 20.32 6.66 4.30
N ASP A 24 19.85 6.09 3.17
CA ASP A 24 19.41 6.88 2.01
C ASP A 24 18.12 7.64 2.32
N ILE A 25 17.20 6.99 3.05
CA ILE A 25 15.97 7.61 3.49
C ILE A 25 16.27 8.79 4.40
N ALA A 26 17.06 8.58 5.45
CA ALA A 26 17.45 9.64 6.38
C ALA A 26 18.14 10.80 5.66
N THR A 27 19.06 10.50 4.72
CA THR A 27 19.74 11.50 3.91
C THR A 27 18.74 12.31 3.07
N THR A 28 17.76 11.65 2.47
CA THR A 28 16.72 12.28 1.65
C THR A 28 15.81 13.17 2.51
N ILE A 29 15.37 12.66 3.67
CA ILE A 29 14.56 13.41 4.63
C ILE A 29 15.33 14.65 5.07
N GLN A 30 16.59 14.51 5.48
CA GLN A 30 17.40 15.64 5.93
C GLN A 30 17.52 16.73 4.84
N LYS A 31 17.76 16.34 3.58
CA LYS A 31 17.83 17.29 2.46
C LYS A 31 16.53 18.05 2.23
N LYS A 32 15.38 17.42 2.55
CA LYS A 32 14.05 18.03 2.37
C LYS A 32 13.63 18.93 3.54
N ILE A 33 14.13 18.65 4.75
CA ILE A 33 13.88 19.45 5.97
C ILE A 33 14.93 20.58 6.08
N VAL A 34 15.21 21.27 4.99
CA VAL A 34 16.17 22.38 5.01
C VAL A 34 15.55 23.56 5.77
N GLY A 35 16.16 23.89 6.93
CA GLY A 35 15.76 25.03 7.74
C GLY A 35 15.67 24.78 9.25
N GLY A 36 15.84 23.56 9.72
CA GLY A 36 16.34 23.27 11.05
C GLY A 36 15.42 23.39 12.26
N GLY A 37 14.14 23.71 12.10
CA GLY A 37 13.23 23.82 13.24
C GLY A 37 12.32 22.61 13.49
N CYS A 38 12.26 21.66 12.56
CA CYS A 38 11.40 20.50 12.64
C CYS A 38 12.14 19.25 13.12
N GLY A 39 11.56 18.55 14.09
CA GLY A 39 11.96 17.19 14.45
C GLY A 39 11.49 16.16 13.43
N THR A 40 11.99 14.94 13.55
CA THR A 40 11.47 13.78 12.82
C THR A 40 10.92 12.77 13.81
N PHE A 41 9.88 12.06 13.42
CA PHE A 41 9.19 11.08 14.25
C PHE A 41 8.98 9.78 13.47
N GLY A 42 9.12 8.64 14.15
CA GLY A 42 8.93 7.30 13.61
C GLY A 42 9.64 6.24 14.44
N SER A 43 9.35 4.98 14.14
CA SER A 43 9.90 3.80 14.82
C SER A 43 11.28 3.38 14.29
N GLU A 44 11.56 3.71 13.03
CA GLU A 44 12.85 3.47 12.39
C GLU A 44 13.74 4.72 12.47
N SER A 45 15.04 4.52 12.45
CA SER A 45 15.97 5.66 12.51
C SER A 45 17.31 5.39 11.84
N ALA A 46 17.95 6.44 11.35
CA ALA A 46 19.36 6.42 10.98
C ALA A 46 20.07 7.68 11.46
N THR A 47 21.33 7.53 11.80
CA THR A 47 22.18 8.63 12.25
C THR A 47 22.99 9.19 11.09
N LEU A 48 22.92 10.50 10.90
CA LEU A 48 23.70 11.24 9.92
C LEU A 48 24.70 12.16 10.63
N THR A 49 25.97 12.00 10.28
CA THR A 49 27.03 12.90 10.77
C THR A 49 27.22 14.04 9.77
N ASN A 50 27.09 15.28 10.24
CA ASN A 50 27.32 16.44 9.39
C ASN A 50 28.83 16.74 9.20
N TYR A 51 29.15 17.69 8.32
CA TYR A 51 30.53 18.08 8.03
C TYR A 51 31.32 18.65 9.24
N ARG A 52 30.61 18.98 10.33
CA ARG A 52 31.21 19.45 11.61
C ARG A 52 31.35 18.32 12.63
N GLY A 53 31.13 17.06 12.23
CA GLY A 53 31.18 15.90 13.12
C GLY A 53 30.03 15.81 14.13
N ARG A 54 28.92 16.52 13.91
CA ARG A 54 27.75 16.44 14.79
C ARG A 54 26.76 15.41 14.21
N ASP A 55 26.35 14.51 15.07
CA ASP A 55 25.36 13.49 14.74
C ASP A 55 23.93 14.03 14.87
N ARG A 56 23.10 13.63 13.94
CA ARG A 56 21.67 13.87 13.94
C ARG A 56 20.93 12.57 13.65
N VAL A 57 20.03 12.19 14.55
CA VAL A 57 19.13 11.06 14.34
C VAL A 57 17.93 11.52 13.53
N ILE A 58 17.63 10.83 12.47
CA ILE A 58 16.45 11.02 11.61
C ILE A 58 15.54 9.82 11.80
N ASN A 59 14.32 10.07 12.27
CA ASN A 59 13.30 9.05 12.46
C ASN A 59 12.30 9.05 11.31
N PHE A 60 11.78 7.88 11.01
CA PHE A 60 10.74 7.66 9.98
C PHE A 60 9.99 6.36 10.28
N ASP A 61 8.91 6.08 9.55
CA ASP A 61 8.19 4.81 9.65
C ASP A 61 8.25 4.03 8.33
N ARG A 62 8.08 2.71 8.45
CA ARG A 62 7.76 1.81 7.34
C ARG A 62 6.26 1.56 7.34
N PRO A 63 5.61 1.46 6.16
CA PRO A 63 4.19 1.14 6.13
C PRO A 63 3.96 -0.30 6.58
N THR A 64 2.90 -0.53 7.33
CA THR A 64 2.39 -1.87 7.58
C THR A 64 1.67 -2.38 6.33
N ILE A 65 1.80 -3.68 6.03
CA ILE A 65 1.11 -4.29 4.90
C ILE A 65 -0.26 -4.78 5.37
N LYS A 66 -1.31 -4.25 4.73
CA LYS A 66 -2.67 -4.72 4.89
C LYS A 66 -2.99 -5.68 3.74
N ASN A 67 -3.09 -6.98 4.04
CA ASN A 67 -3.50 -7.98 3.07
C ASN A 67 -5.01 -7.89 2.84
N ILE A 68 -5.41 -7.72 1.59
CA ILE A 68 -6.80 -7.58 1.15
C ILE A 68 -7.30 -8.93 0.63
N ILE A 69 -8.49 -9.34 1.08
CA ILE A 69 -9.18 -10.53 0.56
C ILE A 69 -10.08 -10.09 -0.59
N VAL A 70 -9.93 -10.74 -1.75
CA VAL A 70 -10.72 -10.43 -2.94
C VAL A 70 -11.58 -11.64 -3.30
N VAL A 71 -12.87 -11.41 -3.52
CA VAL A 71 -13.80 -12.41 -4.06
C VAL A 71 -14.31 -11.92 -5.39
N VAL A 72 -14.12 -12.74 -6.43
CA VAL A 72 -14.52 -12.47 -7.81
C VAL A 72 -15.59 -13.49 -8.20
N ASN A 73 -16.72 -13.04 -8.71
CA ASN A 73 -17.72 -13.89 -9.34
C ASN A 73 -17.63 -13.67 -10.86
N ALA A 74 -17.16 -14.69 -11.57
CA ALA A 74 -16.97 -14.67 -13.02
C ALA A 74 -18.02 -15.57 -13.70
N VAL A 75 -18.61 -15.07 -14.78
CA VAL A 75 -19.61 -15.80 -15.59
C VAL A 75 -19.03 -16.10 -16.94
N ARG A 76 -19.22 -17.32 -17.43
CA ARG A 76 -18.80 -17.75 -18.76
C ARG A 76 -19.61 -17.04 -19.84
N VAL A 77 -18.93 -16.53 -20.85
CA VAL A 77 -19.61 -15.90 -22.02
C VAL A 77 -20.11 -16.95 -22.98
N LYS A 78 -19.44 -18.09 -23.10
CA LYS A 78 -19.77 -19.15 -24.02
C LYS A 78 -19.73 -20.52 -23.33
N SER A 79 -20.72 -21.35 -23.61
CA SER A 79 -20.75 -22.74 -23.14
C SER A 79 -19.55 -23.52 -23.69
N GLY A 80 -18.89 -24.30 -22.82
CA GLY A 80 -17.72 -25.11 -23.18
C GLY A 80 -16.38 -24.37 -23.14
N THR A 81 -16.37 -23.08 -22.71
CA THR A 81 -15.13 -22.35 -22.46
C THR A 81 -14.90 -22.27 -20.95
N ASP A 82 -13.76 -22.68 -20.46
CA ASP A 82 -13.43 -22.54 -19.05
C ASP A 82 -12.92 -21.13 -18.74
N VAL A 83 -13.27 -20.63 -17.55
CA VAL A 83 -12.74 -19.36 -17.03
C VAL A 83 -11.30 -19.59 -16.59
N ASP A 84 -10.36 -18.81 -17.11
CA ASP A 84 -8.97 -18.86 -16.66
C ASP A 84 -8.82 -18.16 -15.31
N ILE A 85 -8.91 -18.98 -14.25
CA ILE A 85 -8.83 -18.52 -12.86
C ILE A 85 -7.44 -17.95 -12.55
N ASP A 86 -6.38 -18.57 -13.08
CA ASP A 86 -5.02 -18.13 -12.83
C ASP A 86 -4.74 -16.79 -13.48
N PHE A 87 -5.23 -16.59 -14.69
CA PHE A 87 -5.18 -15.29 -15.38
C PHE A 87 -5.85 -14.18 -14.52
N ILE A 88 -7.06 -14.43 -14.02
CA ILE A 88 -7.76 -13.45 -13.16
C ILE A 88 -6.94 -13.13 -11.92
N LYS A 89 -6.42 -14.15 -11.24
CA LYS A 89 -5.60 -13.97 -10.04
C LYS A 89 -4.31 -13.20 -10.33
N ASP A 90 -3.66 -13.49 -11.44
CA ASP A 90 -2.43 -12.80 -11.85
C ASP A 90 -2.67 -11.32 -12.12
N GLN A 91 -3.72 -11.01 -12.86
CA GLN A 91 -4.08 -9.64 -13.17
C GLN A 91 -4.43 -8.83 -11.90
N ILE A 92 -5.18 -9.41 -10.98
CA ILE A 92 -5.59 -8.74 -9.74
C ILE A 92 -4.40 -8.58 -8.78
N SER A 93 -3.57 -9.63 -8.60
CA SER A 93 -2.42 -9.57 -7.71
C SER A 93 -1.32 -8.63 -8.20
N ALA A 94 -1.23 -8.39 -9.50
CA ALA A 94 -0.30 -7.43 -10.09
C ALA A 94 -0.66 -5.96 -9.79
N LYS A 95 -1.84 -5.70 -9.21
CA LYS A 95 -2.26 -4.34 -8.88
C LYS A 95 -1.46 -3.77 -7.72
N GLU A 96 -0.74 -2.69 -7.99
CA GLU A 96 -0.02 -1.94 -6.97
C GLU A 96 -0.88 -0.84 -6.36
N PHE A 97 -0.74 -0.67 -5.04
CA PHE A 97 -1.37 0.39 -4.25
C PHE A 97 -0.30 1.29 -3.65
N LYS A 98 -0.61 2.56 -3.52
CA LYS A 98 0.21 3.51 -2.77
C LYS A 98 -0.05 3.37 -1.27
N ILE A 99 0.84 3.92 -0.45
CA ILE A 99 0.62 4.04 1.00
C ILE A 99 -0.62 4.90 1.23
N GLY A 100 -1.54 4.44 2.10
CA GLY A 100 -2.80 5.13 2.41
C GLY A 100 -3.86 5.04 1.30
N GLU A 101 -3.63 4.30 0.23
CA GLU A 101 -4.60 4.14 -0.86
C GLU A 101 -5.58 3.03 -0.55
N ASN A 102 -6.89 3.36 -0.51
CA ASN A 102 -7.95 2.38 -0.33
C ASN A 102 -8.02 1.40 -1.50
N ALA A 103 -8.28 0.12 -1.20
CA ALA A 103 -8.58 -0.86 -2.22
C ALA A 103 -10.06 -0.76 -2.62
N LEU A 104 -10.29 -0.45 -3.89
CA LEU A 104 -11.63 -0.27 -4.47
C LEU A 104 -11.93 -1.42 -5.43
N ALA A 105 -13.03 -2.15 -5.22
CA ALA A 105 -13.48 -3.20 -6.12
C ALA A 105 -13.67 -2.68 -7.55
N GLY A 106 -14.22 -1.48 -7.71
CA GLY A 106 -14.43 -0.84 -9.01
C GLY A 106 -13.18 -0.70 -9.87
N ARG A 107 -11.99 -0.57 -9.25
CA ARG A 107 -10.71 -0.48 -9.98
C ARG A 107 -10.18 -1.84 -10.44
N LEU A 108 -10.74 -2.93 -9.92
CA LEU A 108 -10.31 -4.29 -10.27
C LEU A 108 -11.11 -4.86 -11.46
N TYR A 109 -12.28 -4.31 -11.77
CA TYR A 109 -13.08 -4.77 -12.92
C TYR A 109 -12.37 -4.60 -14.28
N CYS A 110 -11.53 -3.59 -14.42
CA CYS A 110 -10.84 -3.30 -15.68
C CYS A 110 -9.63 -4.19 -15.95
N ILE A 111 -9.25 -5.03 -14.99
CA ILE A 111 -7.97 -5.79 -15.04
C ILE A 111 -8.19 -7.17 -15.66
N ALA A 112 -9.37 -7.75 -15.51
CA ALA A 112 -9.61 -9.14 -15.85
C ALA A 112 -10.77 -9.28 -16.84
N ASN A 113 -10.48 -9.22 -18.14
CA ASN A 113 -11.41 -9.62 -19.17
C ASN A 113 -10.67 -10.03 -20.44
N ASP A 114 -10.61 -11.33 -20.71
CA ASP A 114 -10.00 -11.90 -21.90
C ASP A 114 -11.03 -12.20 -23.01
N GLY A 115 -12.31 -11.88 -22.77
CA GLY A 115 -13.43 -12.13 -23.70
C GLY A 115 -14.06 -13.52 -23.58
N THR A 116 -13.50 -14.42 -22.75
CA THR A 116 -14.08 -15.76 -22.50
C THR A 116 -15.07 -15.77 -21.34
N PHE A 117 -14.95 -14.79 -20.45
CA PHE A 117 -15.82 -14.57 -19.30
C PHE A 117 -16.11 -13.08 -19.12
N TYR A 118 -17.07 -12.76 -18.27
CA TYR A 118 -17.24 -11.42 -17.73
C TYR A 118 -17.29 -11.48 -16.19
N ILE A 119 -16.82 -10.43 -15.56
CA ILE A 119 -16.89 -10.32 -14.11
C ILE A 119 -18.24 -9.76 -13.72
N GLN A 120 -19.03 -10.55 -13.01
CA GLN A 120 -20.33 -10.16 -12.49
C GLN A 120 -20.19 -9.28 -11.25
N SER A 121 -19.31 -9.66 -10.33
CA SER A 121 -19.03 -8.89 -9.12
C SER A 121 -17.62 -9.12 -8.60
N ILE A 122 -17.07 -8.08 -7.98
CA ILE A 122 -15.84 -8.15 -7.20
C ILE A 122 -16.12 -7.49 -5.85
N THR A 123 -15.62 -8.10 -4.78
CA THR A 123 -15.60 -7.50 -3.46
C THR A 123 -14.19 -7.54 -2.88
N VAL A 124 -13.87 -6.54 -2.08
CA VAL A 124 -12.62 -6.40 -1.33
C VAL A 124 -12.95 -6.37 0.15
N ASP A 125 -12.42 -7.34 0.94
CA ASP A 125 -12.77 -7.56 2.34
C ASP A 125 -14.29 -7.63 2.59
N GLY A 126 -15.03 -8.24 1.63
CA GLY A 126 -16.50 -8.40 1.69
C GLY A 126 -17.31 -7.13 1.37
N SER A 127 -16.68 -6.06 0.87
CA SER A 127 -17.29 -4.77 0.54
C SER A 127 -16.81 -4.27 -0.82
N ASP A 128 -17.35 -3.14 -1.29
CA ASP A 128 -16.86 -2.42 -2.47
C ASP A 128 -15.56 -1.65 -2.20
N VAL A 129 -15.28 -1.38 -0.93
CA VAL A 129 -14.12 -0.59 -0.48
C VAL A 129 -13.51 -1.24 0.74
N SER A 130 -12.20 -1.51 0.70
CA SER A 130 -11.40 -1.77 1.88
C SER A 130 -10.62 -0.52 2.24
N THR A 131 -10.91 0.05 3.41
CA THR A 131 -10.23 1.24 3.92
C THR A 131 -8.81 0.88 4.37
N VAL A 132 -7.84 1.66 3.93
CA VAL A 132 -6.43 1.49 4.26
C VAL A 132 -5.98 2.69 5.08
N GLY A 133 -5.36 2.44 6.22
CA GLY A 133 -4.85 3.50 7.08
C GLY A 133 -3.72 4.30 6.41
N ILE A 134 -3.52 5.55 6.85
CA ILE A 134 -2.49 6.45 6.29
C ILE A 134 -1.07 5.90 6.40
N ARG A 135 -0.82 4.96 7.30
CA ARG A 135 0.47 4.27 7.53
C ARG A 135 0.48 2.84 7.01
N GLU A 136 -0.57 2.44 6.29
CA GLU A 136 -0.70 1.10 5.72
C GLU A 136 -0.55 1.14 4.20
N LYS A 137 -0.15 0.01 3.65
CA LYS A 137 -0.18 -0.23 2.20
C LYS A 137 -0.99 -1.49 1.92
N ALA A 138 -2.00 -1.39 1.06
CA ALA A 138 -2.76 -2.55 0.60
C ALA A 138 -1.87 -3.48 -0.23
N ASN A 139 -2.07 -4.79 -0.04
CA ASN A 139 -1.47 -5.85 -0.84
C ASN A 139 -2.53 -6.90 -1.15
N ILE A 140 -2.59 -7.33 -2.41
CA ILE A 140 -3.47 -8.43 -2.83
C ILE A 140 -2.57 -9.58 -3.28
N ALA A 141 -2.36 -10.56 -2.39
CA ALA A 141 -1.63 -11.76 -2.71
C ALA A 141 -2.54 -12.77 -3.44
N LYS A 142 -2.01 -13.59 -4.33
CA LYS A 142 -2.80 -14.57 -5.13
C LYS A 142 -3.61 -15.53 -4.26
N GLU A 143 -3.08 -15.95 -3.13
CA GLU A 143 -3.74 -16.82 -2.16
C GLU A 143 -4.97 -16.17 -1.50
N ASN A 144 -5.03 -14.84 -1.49
CA ASN A 144 -6.15 -14.09 -0.93
C ASN A 144 -7.26 -13.81 -1.97
N ILE A 145 -7.13 -14.34 -3.20
CA ILE A 145 -8.11 -14.16 -4.26
C ILE A 145 -8.90 -15.44 -4.44
N THR A 146 -10.21 -15.36 -4.21
CA THR A 146 -11.17 -16.43 -4.50
C THR A 146 -11.92 -16.09 -5.79
N VAL A 147 -11.93 -17.00 -6.75
CA VAL A 147 -12.70 -16.84 -7.99
C VAL A 147 -13.78 -17.91 -8.03
N ASN A 148 -15.03 -17.48 -8.05
CA ASN A 148 -16.22 -18.31 -8.24
C ASN A 148 -16.63 -18.25 -9.70
N THR A 149 -16.82 -19.40 -10.33
CA THR A 149 -17.32 -19.51 -11.70
C THR A 149 -18.81 -19.86 -11.68
N LEU A 150 -19.64 -19.03 -12.30
CA LEU A 150 -21.09 -19.11 -12.35
C LEU A 150 -21.55 -19.54 -13.75
#